data_0d67317eb2dc361153deb619c9ce6e93
#
_entry.id   0d67317eb2dc361153deb619c9ce6e93
#
_cell.length_a   1.000
_cell.length_b   1.000
_cell.length_c   1.000
_cell.angle_alpha   90.00
_cell.angle_beta   90.00
_cell.angle_gamma   90.00
#
_symmetry.space_group_name_H-M   'P 1'
#
loop_
_entity.id
_entity.type
_entity.pdbx_description
1 polymer ?
#
loop_
_entity_poly.entity_id
_entity_poly.type
_entity_poly.pdbx_seq_one_letter_code
_entity_poly.pdbx_strand_id
1 'polypeptide(L)'
;MLEPIFGSLVREQVLLFIHIHGNGYAREISRFFDAPLDSVQKQLKRLELGEVLKSENKGRTVIYRFNSEYEYLKELHAMLEGVNRKVYNSVEQITSLKTGKEKTKRKDRVIVKIYTDR
;
A
#
# COMPACT_ATOMS: atom_id res chain seq x y z
N MET A 1 0.84 -3.55 -10.90
CA MET A 1 1.24 -2.46 -11.76
C MET A 1 2.75 -2.21 -11.73
N LEU A 2 3.35 -2.10 -10.55
CA LEU A 2 4.81 -1.96 -10.41
C LEU A 2 5.51 -3.27 -10.04
N GLU A 3 4.75 -4.35 -9.95
CA GLU A 3 5.27 -5.66 -9.59
C GLU A 3 6.50 -6.08 -10.41
N PRO A 4 6.51 -5.91 -11.75
CA PRO A 4 7.68 -6.28 -12.53
C PRO A 4 8.95 -5.49 -12.17
N ILE A 5 8.79 -4.26 -11.68
CA ILE A 5 9.93 -3.43 -11.26
C ILE A 5 10.38 -3.82 -9.85
N PHE A 6 9.44 -4.00 -8.94
CA PHE A 6 9.73 -4.33 -7.54
C PHE A 6 10.05 -5.81 -7.32
N GLY A 7 9.62 -6.68 -8.25
CA GLY A 7 9.81 -8.12 -8.14
C GLY A 7 8.87 -8.80 -7.14
N SER A 8 7.89 -8.08 -6.61
CA SER A 8 6.96 -8.64 -5.63
C SER A 8 5.68 -7.81 -5.60
N LEU A 9 4.55 -8.50 -5.73
CA LEU A 9 3.24 -7.86 -5.58
C LEU A 9 3.04 -7.37 -4.14
N VAL A 10 3.45 -8.16 -3.16
CA VAL A 10 3.30 -7.80 -1.75
C VAL A 10 4.11 -6.54 -1.42
N ARG A 11 5.31 -6.40 -1.99
CA ARG A 11 6.12 -5.20 -1.81
C ARG A 11 5.41 -3.96 -2.36
N GLU A 12 4.83 -4.07 -3.53
CA GLU A 12 4.05 -2.97 -4.13
C GLU A 12 2.86 -2.61 -3.23
N GLN A 13 2.14 -3.61 -2.72
CA GLN A 13 0.99 -3.41 -1.85
C GLN A 13 1.38 -2.70 -0.55
N VAL A 14 2.47 -3.13 0.08
CA VAL A 14 2.99 -2.52 1.30
C VAL A 14 3.33 -1.05 1.09
N LEU A 15 4.07 -0.76 0.04
CA LEU A 15 4.50 0.61 -0.26
C LEU A 15 3.31 1.49 -0.61
N LEU A 16 2.37 0.97 -1.40
CA LEU A 16 1.18 1.73 -1.78
C LEU A 16 0.31 2.05 -0.55
N PHE A 17 0.14 1.07 0.36
CA PHE A 17 -0.64 1.29 1.58
C PHE A 17 -0.05 2.44 2.40
N ILE A 18 1.26 2.41 2.64
CA ILE A 18 1.93 3.44 3.44
C ILE A 18 1.89 4.80 2.71
N HIS A 19 2.01 4.79 1.39
CA HIS A 19 1.88 6.02 0.60
C HIS A 19 0.51 6.67 0.77
N ILE A 20 -0.56 5.87 0.72
CA ILE A 20 -1.93 6.38 0.82
C ILE A 20 -2.26 6.81 2.26
N HIS A 21 -1.88 6.01 3.25
CA HIS A 21 -2.31 6.20 4.64
C HIS A 21 -1.27 6.91 5.52
N GLY A 22 -0.05 7.08 5.04
CA GLY A 22 1.04 7.72 5.78
C GLY A 22 1.83 6.79 6.66
N ASN A 23 1.21 5.76 7.19
CA ASN A 23 1.85 4.71 7.99
C ASN A 23 1.03 3.43 7.92
N GLY A 24 1.55 2.37 8.49
CA GLY A 24 0.82 1.11 8.55
C GLY A 24 1.54 0.06 9.39
N TYR A 25 0.81 -0.93 9.85
CA TYR A 25 1.36 -2.08 10.54
C TYR A 25 0.97 -3.37 9.80
N ALA A 26 1.73 -4.43 10.05
CA ALA A 26 1.70 -5.64 9.23
C ALA A 26 0.30 -6.25 9.09
N ARG A 27 -0.43 -6.40 10.21
CA ARG A 27 -1.76 -7.01 10.18
C ARG A 27 -2.78 -6.16 9.41
N GLU A 28 -2.70 -4.85 9.56
CA GLU A 28 -3.57 -3.91 8.85
C GLU A 28 -3.39 -4.06 7.33
N ILE A 29 -2.15 -4.06 6.89
CA ILE A 29 -1.82 -4.19 5.47
C ILE A 29 -2.24 -5.57 4.94
N SER A 30 -1.95 -6.61 5.72
CA SER A 30 -2.35 -7.99 5.39
C SER A 30 -3.86 -8.10 5.18
N ARG A 31 -4.64 -7.53 6.09
CA ARG A 31 -6.11 -7.57 5.99
C ARG A 31 -6.62 -6.73 4.82
N PHE A 32 -6.02 -5.58 4.60
CA PHE A 32 -6.45 -4.67 3.53
C PHE A 32 -6.36 -5.32 2.15
N PHE A 33 -5.26 -6.02 1.88
CA PHE A 33 -5.02 -6.64 0.59
C PHE A 33 -5.31 -8.14 0.53
N ASP A 34 -5.75 -8.72 1.64
CA ASP A 34 -5.90 -10.18 1.77
C ASP A 34 -4.59 -10.90 1.38
N ALA A 35 -3.49 -10.38 1.90
CA ALA A 35 -2.14 -10.91 1.65
C ALA A 35 -1.65 -11.67 2.87
N PRO A 36 -0.80 -12.72 2.69
CA PRO A 36 -0.27 -13.48 3.82
C PRO A 36 0.52 -12.57 4.77
N LEU A 37 0.24 -12.69 6.07
CA LEU A 37 0.86 -11.84 7.09
C LEU A 37 2.39 -11.96 7.10
N ASP A 38 2.90 -13.17 7.01
CA ASP A 38 4.35 -13.41 7.01
C ASP A 38 5.04 -12.77 5.80
N SER A 39 4.39 -12.78 4.65
CA SER A 39 4.89 -12.13 3.44
C SER A 39 4.95 -10.61 3.62
N VAL A 40 3.90 -10.04 4.21
CA VAL A 40 3.85 -8.60 4.52
C VAL A 40 4.96 -8.23 5.49
N GLN A 41 5.11 -8.99 6.59
CA GLN A 41 6.15 -8.77 7.58
C GLN A 41 7.55 -8.83 6.97
N LYS A 42 7.78 -9.78 6.09
CA LYS A 42 9.05 -9.96 5.41
C LYS A 42 9.39 -8.75 4.54
N GLN A 43 8.42 -8.24 3.79
CA GLN A 43 8.64 -7.07 2.95
C GLN A 43 8.88 -5.81 3.78
N LEU A 44 8.12 -5.63 4.86
CA LEU A 44 8.32 -4.49 5.76
C LEU A 44 9.74 -4.48 6.33
N LYS A 45 10.23 -5.63 6.79
CA LYS A 45 11.59 -5.75 7.34
C LYS A 45 12.66 -5.49 6.30
N ARG A 46 12.48 -6.00 5.08
CA ARG A 46 13.42 -5.77 3.99
C ARG A 46 13.50 -4.29 3.60
N LEU A 47 12.35 -3.63 3.57
CA LEU A 47 12.30 -2.20 3.25
C LEU A 47 12.91 -1.36 4.36
N GLU A 48 12.77 -1.78 5.61
CA GLU A 48 13.43 -1.13 6.73
C GLU A 48 14.95 -1.31 6.66
N LEU A 49 15.42 -2.51 6.37
CA LEU A 49 16.86 -2.78 6.20
C LEU A 49 17.45 -1.95 5.07
N GLY A 50 16.69 -1.72 4.00
CA GLY A 50 17.11 -0.88 2.89
C GLY A 50 16.92 0.61 3.13
N GLU A 51 16.52 0.99 4.32
CA GLU A 51 16.32 2.38 4.74
C GLU A 51 15.21 3.12 3.98
N VAL A 52 14.33 2.37 3.33
CA VAL A 52 13.14 2.95 2.68
C VAL A 52 12.09 3.28 3.72
N LEU A 53 11.93 2.41 4.70
CA LEU A 53 10.97 2.57 5.79
C LEU A 53 11.68 2.69 7.14
N LYS A 54 11.02 3.36 8.07
CA LYS A 54 11.39 3.37 9.48
C LYS A 54 10.24 2.80 10.30
N SER A 55 10.57 2.13 11.40
CA SER A 55 9.58 1.57 12.29
C SER A 55 9.60 2.25 13.65
N GLU A 56 8.47 2.22 14.32
CA GLU A 56 8.30 2.73 15.67
C GLU A 56 7.38 1.80 16.44
N ASN A 57 7.79 1.45 17.67
CA ASN A 57 6.96 0.64 18.54
C ASN A 57 5.90 1.51 19.22
N LYS A 58 4.63 1.13 19.06
CA LYS A 58 3.52 1.76 19.79
C LYS A 58 2.78 0.67 20.54
N GLY A 59 3.08 0.53 21.83
CA GLY A 59 2.58 -0.59 22.60
C GLY A 59 3.11 -1.91 22.07
N ARG A 60 2.20 -2.81 21.68
CA ARG A 60 2.57 -4.12 21.10
C ARG A 60 2.63 -4.10 19.57
N THR A 61 2.39 -2.95 18.97
CA THR A 61 2.31 -2.81 17.52
C THR A 61 3.54 -2.09 17.00
N VAL A 62 4.09 -2.59 15.89
CA VAL A 62 5.18 -1.93 15.18
C VAL A 62 4.58 -1.20 13.98
N ILE A 63 4.72 0.11 13.95
CA ILE A 63 4.20 0.96 12.88
C ILE A 63 5.33 1.36 11.95
N TYR A 64 5.11 1.22 10.65
CA TYR A 64 6.08 1.56 9.61
C TYR A 64 5.64 2.81 8.87
N ARG A 65 6.60 3.66 8.54
CA ARG A 65 6.40 4.86 7.74
C ARG A 65 7.60 5.05 6.82
N PHE A 66 7.46 5.88 5.81
CA PHE A 66 8.59 6.20 4.95
C PHE A 66 9.68 6.92 5.73
N ASN A 67 10.93 6.57 5.43
CA ASN A 67 12.09 7.27 5.94
C ASN A 67 12.23 8.59 5.20
N SER A 68 12.04 9.73 5.89
CA SER A 68 12.11 11.05 5.28
C SER A 68 13.49 11.38 4.69
N GLU A 69 14.50 10.63 5.09
CA GLU A 69 15.88 10.83 4.60
C GLU A 69 16.26 9.87 3.48
N TYR A 70 15.32 9.03 3.04
CA TYR A 70 15.60 8.12 1.92
C TYR A 70 15.88 8.91 0.66
N GLU A 71 17.03 8.63 0.03
CA GLU A 71 17.56 9.39 -1.09
C GLU A 71 16.58 9.49 -2.27
N TYR A 72 15.84 8.42 -2.55
CA TYR A 72 14.93 8.35 -3.69
C TYR A 72 13.46 8.45 -3.29
N LEU A 73 13.18 9.03 -2.13
CA LEU A 73 11.81 9.08 -1.60
C LEU A 73 10.88 9.85 -2.53
N LYS A 74 11.32 10.97 -3.07
CA LYS A 74 10.54 11.80 -3.99
C LYS A 74 10.12 11.01 -5.23
N GLU A 75 11.07 10.31 -5.83
CA GLU A 75 10.85 9.49 -7.02
C GLU A 75 9.92 8.32 -6.71
N LEU A 76 10.10 7.68 -5.56
CA LEU A 76 9.24 6.59 -5.12
C LEU A 76 7.80 7.08 -4.92
N HIS A 77 7.61 8.22 -4.26
CA HIS A 77 6.27 8.79 -4.10
C HIS A 77 5.62 9.11 -5.45
N ALA A 78 6.38 9.60 -6.40
CA ALA A 78 5.86 9.90 -7.74
C ALA A 78 5.35 8.63 -8.43
N MET A 79 6.11 7.54 -8.35
CA MET A 79 5.70 6.25 -8.91
C MET A 79 4.45 5.69 -8.23
N LEU A 80 4.42 5.73 -6.91
CA LEU A 80 3.28 5.22 -6.14
C LEU A 80 2.04 6.08 -6.37
N GLU A 81 2.20 7.38 -6.50
CA GLU A 81 1.09 8.28 -6.82
C GLU A 81 0.52 8.00 -8.20
N GLY A 82 1.35 7.63 -9.16
CA GLY A 82 0.91 7.21 -10.48
C GLY A 82 0.01 5.97 -10.40
N VAL A 83 0.40 4.98 -9.60
CA VAL A 83 -0.40 3.78 -9.36
C VAL A 83 -1.71 4.15 -8.64
N ASN A 84 -1.62 4.97 -7.62
CA ASN A 84 -2.78 5.40 -6.84
C ASN A 84 -3.81 6.10 -7.72
N ARG A 85 -3.38 6.99 -8.61
CA ARG A 85 -4.27 7.68 -9.54
C ARG A 85 -4.95 6.71 -10.49
N LYS A 86 -4.24 5.71 -11.01
CA LYS A 86 -4.85 4.69 -11.89
C LYS A 86 -5.91 3.90 -11.16
N VAL A 87 -5.62 3.47 -9.94
CA VAL A 87 -6.56 2.73 -9.11
C VAL A 87 -7.76 3.61 -8.77
N TYR A 88 -7.50 4.86 -8.36
CA TYR A 88 -8.54 5.82 -8.03
C TYR A 88 -9.48 6.08 -9.21
N ASN A 89 -8.92 6.30 -10.40
CA ASN A 89 -9.72 6.53 -11.60
C ASN A 89 -10.57 5.32 -11.94
N SER A 90 -10.04 4.11 -11.79
CA SER A 90 -10.80 2.88 -12.00
C SER A 90 -11.96 2.79 -11.02
N VAL A 91 -11.74 3.14 -9.76
CA VAL A 91 -12.76 3.15 -8.71
C VAL A 91 -13.84 4.21 -9.03
N GLU A 92 -13.43 5.40 -9.45
CA GLU A 92 -14.36 6.47 -9.82
C GLU A 92 -15.26 6.06 -11.00
N GLN A 93 -14.71 5.38 -11.99
CA GLN A 93 -15.50 4.87 -13.12
C GLN A 93 -16.54 3.85 -12.64
N ILE A 94 -16.18 2.98 -11.71
CA ILE A 94 -17.09 1.98 -11.16
C ILE A 94 -18.14 2.66 -10.27
N THR A 95 -17.76 3.64 -9.46
CA THR A 95 -18.67 4.31 -8.53
C THR A 95 -19.58 5.31 -9.21
N SER A 96 -19.20 5.87 -10.36
CA SER A 96 -20.09 6.75 -11.14
C SER A 96 -21.31 6.03 -11.70
N LEU A 97 -21.22 4.70 -11.84
CA LEU A 97 -22.32 3.87 -12.27
C LEU A 97 -23.26 3.44 -11.13
N LYS A 98 -22.87 3.71 -9.89
CA LYS A 98 -23.63 3.32 -8.70
C LYS A 98 -23.66 4.48 -7.71
N THR A 99 -24.83 5.09 -7.55
CA THR A 99 -25.03 6.16 -6.56
C THR A 99 -25.03 5.57 -5.15
N GLY A 100 -23.84 5.42 -4.54
CA GLY A 100 -23.72 4.87 -3.19
C GLY A 100 -23.10 5.87 -2.24
N LYS A 101 -23.66 5.95 -1.02
CA LYS A 101 -23.15 6.86 0.02
C LYS A 101 -21.90 6.36 0.74
N GLU A 102 -21.51 5.10 0.56
CA GLU A 102 -20.35 4.50 1.23
C GLU A 102 -19.12 4.44 0.33
N LYS A 103 -18.72 5.60 -0.18
CA LYS A 103 -17.65 5.70 -1.17
C LYS A 103 -16.30 5.18 -0.65
N THR A 104 -15.98 5.40 0.63
CA THR A 104 -14.68 5.03 1.20
C THR A 104 -14.49 3.52 1.31
N LYS A 105 -15.46 2.81 1.87
CA LYS A 105 -15.40 1.35 1.99
C LYS A 105 -15.39 0.65 0.63
N ARG A 106 -16.14 1.20 -0.34
CA ARG A 106 -16.16 0.66 -1.70
C ARG A 106 -14.83 0.86 -2.40
N LYS A 107 -14.20 2.01 -2.21
CA LYS A 107 -12.87 2.29 -2.78
C LYS A 107 -11.86 1.28 -2.26
N ASP A 108 -11.86 1.01 -0.95
CA ASP A 108 -10.97 0.02 -0.36
C ASP A 108 -11.21 -1.37 -0.93
N ARG A 109 -12.46 -1.79 -1.09
CA ARG A 109 -12.80 -3.09 -1.65
C ARG A 109 -12.37 -3.22 -3.10
N VAL A 110 -12.55 -2.17 -3.90
CA VAL A 110 -12.15 -2.18 -5.31
C VAL A 110 -10.63 -2.22 -5.42
N ILE A 111 -9.92 -1.47 -4.59
CA ILE A 111 -8.45 -1.52 -4.55
C ILE A 111 -7.98 -2.94 -4.22
N VAL A 112 -8.56 -3.57 -3.20
CA VAL A 112 -8.23 -4.96 -2.83
C VAL A 112 -8.49 -5.88 -4.02
N LYS A 113 -9.65 -5.76 -4.65
CA LYS A 113 -10.02 -6.60 -5.78
C LYS A 113 -9.06 -6.44 -6.96
N ILE A 114 -8.68 -5.22 -7.30
CA ILE A 114 -7.72 -4.97 -8.39
C ILE A 114 -6.39 -5.68 -8.12
N TYR A 115 -5.94 -5.72 -6.86
CA TYR A 115 -4.69 -6.35 -6.50
C TYR A 115 -4.79 -7.86 -6.27
N THR A 116 -5.96 -8.37 -5.90
CA THR A 116 -6.15 -9.80 -5.60
C THR A 116 -6.61 -10.62 -6.80
N ASP A 117 -7.28 -10.02 -7.77
CA ASP A 117 -7.80 -10.71 -8.96
C ASP A 117 -6.78 -10.79 -10.10
N ARG A 118 -5.53 -10.62 -9.78
CA ARG A 118 -4.45 -10.81 -10.76
C ARG A 118 -4.14 -12.31 -10.94
#